data_a85d5bb886ad71b740a1513eb6eab85a
#
_entry.id   a85d5bb886ad71b740a1513eb6eab85a
#
_cell.length_a   1.000
_cell.length_b   1.000
_cell.length_c   1.000
_cell.angle_alpha   90.00
_cell.angle_beta   90.00
_cell.angle_gamma   90.00
#
_symmetry.space_group_name_H-M   'P 1'
#
loop_
_entity.id
_entity.type
_entity.pdbx_description
1 polymer ?
#
loop_
_entity_poly.entity_id
_entity_poly.type
_entity_poly.pdbx_seq_one_letter_code
_entity_poly.pdbx_strand_id
1 'polypeptide(L)'
;MEDLMTGTYNTEELRRDNGGFMVPDFSIEVEGKQIRRSSKSGTLFIDSVCLKLSADAAGSLTFDVLNAYDQEARKFTDQVKETLKPGNMVTAKFGYAGNLIKLFCGYIHSVNYEYNETPTIAVTAVDMVRLMQDNEEDGRIYTGKSYTEVFQAVMKRYSSICPSKDIKTDSPAAAGEPLQIAQKGSDYTFVKDTLCRLECRDFFVLAGKAYFIDAARKKKSVVSLEWGRDILSFSCERNYVYEKLRVQMVDENRKTKSLEKEITFEGKHQKRVIPSPGIKNVTIDSEGDAERAALQMKKAVDEEKQKEVRCSGVCIGIPQIVPGRNLTVRKLDSWIDGTYEILSVEHRIDENGYTTQFELGG
;
A
#
# COMPACT_ATOMS: atom_id res chain seq x y z
N MET A 1 2.18 10.20 -18.23
CA MET A 1 1.50 9.27 -17.32
C MET A 1 1.39 9.99 -15.98
N GLU A 2 0.15 10.32 -15.57
CA GLU A 2 -0.07 10.96 -14.27
C GLU A 2 0.46 10.07 -13.14
N ASP A 3 0.99 10.72 -12.11
CA ASP A 3 1.44 10.00 -10.91
C ASP A 3 0.20 9.43 -10.19
N LEU A 4 0.17 8.11 -9.96
CA LEU A 4 -0.92 7.42 -9.25
C LEU A 4 -1.23 8.06 -7.89
N MET A 5 -0.26 8.75 -7.29
CA MET A 5 -0.42 9.42 -5.99
C MET A 5 -1.10 10.78 -6.06
N THR A 6 -1.19 11.41 -7.22
CA THR A 6 -1.74 12.77 -7.37
C THR A 6 -2.96 12.86 -8.28
N GLY A 7 -3.15 11.89 -9.19
CA GLY A 7 -4.25 11.86 -10.15
C GLY A 7 -5.63 11.80 -9.47
N THR A 8 -6.61 12.47 -10.04
CA THR A 8 -8.03 12.38 -9.68
C THR A 8 -8.79 12.05 -10.95
N TYR A 9 -9.63 11.02 -10.89
CA TYR A 9 -10.26 10.46 -12.08
C TYR A 9 -11.77 10.50 -11.97
N ASN A 10 -12.42 10.73 -13.10
CA ASN A 10 -13.85 10.60 -13.24
C ASN A 10 -14.19 9.19 -13.74
N THR A 11 -15.16 8.53 -13.12
CA THR A 11 -15.54 7.15 -13.47
C THR A 11 -16.04 7.02 -14.91
N GLU A 12 -16.77 8.02 -15.41
CA GLU A 12 -17.28 8.00 -16.78
C GLU A 12 -16.15 8.19 -17.81
N GLU A 13 -15.15 9.02 -17.50
CA GLU A 13 -13.95 9.16 -18.33
C GLU A 13 -13.13 7.88 -18.34
N LEU A 14 -12.91 7.28 -17.16
CA LEU A 14 -12.24 5.98 -17.06
C LEU A 14 -12.97 4.90 -17.85
N ARG A 15 -14.30 4.87 -17.80
CA ARG A 15 -15.13 3.93 -18.57
C ARG A 15 -14.94 4.11 -20.07
N ARG A 16 -14.99 5.35 -20.54
CA ARG A 16 -14.77 5.68 -21.97
C ARG A 16 -13.36 5.31 -22.42
N ASP A 17 -12.36 5.69 -21.66
CA ASP A 17 -10.95 5.54 -22.01
C ASP A 17 -10.47 4.06 -21.94
N ASN A 18 -11.18 3.24 -21.16
CA ASN A 18 -10.93 1.81 -21.00
C ASN A 18 -11.94 0.93 -21.77
N GLY A 19 -12.55 1.44 -22.85
CA GLY A 19 -13.44 0.66 -23.72
C GLY A 19 -14.66 0.08 -22.99
N GLY A 20 -15.26 0.83 -22.05
CA GLY A 20 -16.40 0.39 -21.26
C GLY A 20 -16.07 -0.67 -20.22
N PHE A 21 -14.79 -0.90 -19.92
CA PHE A 21 -14.28 -1.96 -19.05
C PHE A 21 -14.57 -3.40 -19.57
N MET A 22 -14.73 -3.53 -20.87
CA MET A 22 -15.15 -4.80 -21.49
C MET A 22 -14.02 -5.80 -21.71
N VAL A 23 -12.78 -5.33 -21.91
CA VAL A 23 -11.64 -6.20 -22.25
C VAL A 23 -10.52 -6.01 -21.23
N PRO A 24 -10.59 -6.71 -20.08
CA PRO A 24 -9.52 -6.70 -19.11
C PRO A 24 -8.21 -7.21 -19.71
N ASP A 25 -7.11 -6.56 -19.35
CA ASP A 25 -5.80 -6.92 -19.84
C ASP A 25 -4.72 -6.70 -18.74
N PHE A 26 -3.66 -7.47 -18.81
CA PHE A 26 -2.50 -7.34 -17.95
C PHE A 26 -1.20 -7.67 -18.70
N SER A 27 -0.09 -7.22 -18.16
CA SER A 27 1.24 -7.57 -18.65
C SER A 27 2.14 -7.91 -17.48
N ILE A 28 2.79 -9.08 -17.55
CA ILE A 28 3.82 -9.49 -16.61
C ILE A 28 5.14 -9.60 -17.36
N GLU A 29 6.15 -8.94 -16.85
CA GLU A 29 7.52 -8.96 -17.35
C GLU A 29 8.44 -9.56 -16.27
N VAL A 30 9.22 -10.58 -16.62
CA VAL A 30 10.24 -11.17 -15.76
C VAL A 30 11.59 -10.96 -16.40
N GLU A 31 12.53 -10.32 -15.69
CA GLU A 31 13.83 -9.91 -16.24
C GLU A 31 13.72 -9.18 -17.59
N GLY A 32 12.70 -8.28 -17.71
CA GLY A 32 12.42 -7.51 -18.92
C GLY A 32 11.82 -8.33 -20.08
N LYS A 33 11.57 -9.63 -19.89
CA LYS A 33 10.91 -10.49 -20.88
C LYS A 33 9.43 -10.60 -20.55
N GLN A 34 8.57 -10.23 -21.49
CA GLN A 34 7.12 -10.31 -21.31
C GLN A 34 6.64 -11.76 -21.34
N ILE A 35 5.89 -12.16 -20.32
CA ILE A 35 5.10 -13.39 -20.29
C ILE A 35 3.70 -13.02 -20.77
N ARG A 36 3.27 -13.62 -21.88
CA ARG A 36 2.03 -13.23 -22.56
C ARG A 36 0.84 -14.07 -22.07
N ARG A 37 -0.36 -13.47 -22.14
CA ARG A 37 -1.65 -14.15 -21.98
C ARG A 37 -2.05 -15.00 -23.20
N SER A 38 -1.19 -15.24 -24.18
CA SER A 38 -1.56 -15.87 -25.46
C SER A 38 -1.28 -17.37 -25.49
N SER A 39 -2.28 -18.15 -25.84
CA SER A 39 -2.26 -19.61 -26.03
C SER A 39 -1.57 -20.10 -27.31
N LYS A 40 -0.62 -19.37 -27.89
CA LYS A 40 0.17 -19.92 -28.99
C LYS A 40 1.06 -21.06 -28.46
N SER A 41 1.00 -22.19 -29.14
CA SER A 41 1.84 -23.36 -28.84
C SER A 41 3.29 -22.97 -28.56
N GLY A 42 3.83 -23.38 -27.42
CA GLY A 42 5.21 -23.12 -27.01
C GLY A 42 5.45 -21.80 -26.25
N THR A 43 4.41 -21.04 -25.90
CA THR A 43 4.54 -19.84 -25.04
C THR A 43 3.95 -20.09 -23.66
N LEU A 44 4.59 -19.55 -22.63
CA LEU A 44 4.04 -19.53 -21.28
C LEU A 44 2.72 -18.77 -21.28
N PHE A 45 1.71 -19.35 -20.69
CA PHE A 45 0.37 -18.78 -20.61
C PHE A 45 0.04 -18.51 -19.15
N ILE A 46 -0.41 -17.28 -18.83
CA ILE A 46 -0.92 -16.89 -17.53
C ILE A 46 -2.44 -16.81 -17.64
N ASP A 47 -3.13 -17.57 -16.81
CA ASP A 47 -4.58 -17.63 -16.78
C ASP A 47 -5.17 -16.58 -15.84
N SER A 48 -4.66 -16.54 -14.63
CA SER A 48 -5.13 -15.63 -13.59
C SER A 48 -3.97 -14.86 -12.94
N VAL A 49 -4.26 -13.65 -12.52
CA VAL A 49 -3.31 -12.80 -11.79
C VAL A 49 -4.01 -12.09 -10.65
N CYS A 50 -3.38 -12.09 -9.48
CA CYS A 50 -3.84 -11.41 -8.28
C CYS A 50 -2.72 -10.56 -7.71
N LEU A 51 -2.96 -9.27 -7.57
CA LEU A 51 -2.06 -8.29 -6.97
C LEU A 51 -2.66 -7.73 -5.69
N LYS A 52 -2.00 -7.95 -4.56
CA LYS A 52 -2.36 -7.36 -3.27
C LYS A 52 -1.38 -6.24 -2.95
N LEU A 53 -1.91 -5.07 -2.65
CA LEU A 53 -1.16 -3.89 -2.23
C LEU A 53 -1.68 -3.42 -0.88
N SER A 54 -0.79 -2.99 0.01
CA SER A 54 -1.14 -2.46 1.32
C SER A 54 -0.27 -1.26 1.68
N ALA A 55 -0.80 -0.34 2.46
CA ALA A 55 -0.03 0.75 3.05
C ALA A 55 0.88 0.27 4.20
N ASP A 56 0.58 -0.88 4.81
CA ASP A 56 1.22 -1.36 6.03
C ASP A 56 1.88 -2.75 5.91
N ALA A 57 1.90 -3.32 4.71
CA ALA A 57 2.49 -4.63 4.46
C ALA A 57 3.19 -4.67 3.09
N ALA A 58 4.00 -5.70 2.88
CA ALA A 58 4.60 -5.97 1.59
C ALA A 58 3.53 -6.26 0.53
N GLY A 59 3.65 -5.63 -0.62
CA GLY A 59 2.85 -5.97 -1.79
C GLY A 59 3.20 -7.36 -2.32
N SER A 60 2.20 -8.12 -2.77
CA SER A 60 2.39 -9.46 -3.34
C SER A 60 1.63 -9.62 -4.65
N LEU A 61 2.29 -10.24 -5.62
CA LEU A 61 1.73 -10.62 -6.91
C LEU A 61 1.75 -12.13 -7.03
N THR A 62 0.60 -12.74 -7.27
CA THR A 62 0.49 -14.18 -7.55
C THR A 62 -0.09 -14.42 -8.93
N PHE A 63 0.43 -15.39 -9.64
CA PHE A 63 -0.07 -15.81 -10.95
C PHE A 63 0.25 -17.27 -11.24
N ASP A 64 -0.62 -17.91 -12.01
CA ASP A 64 -0.48 -19.29 -12.41
C ASP A 64 -0.03 -19.38 -13.86
N VAL A 65 1.00 -20.19 -14.10
CA VAL A 65 1.55 -20.42 -15.44
C VAL A 65 1.14 -21.80 -15.92
N LEU A 66 0.37 -21.80 -17.00
CA LEU A 66 -0.08 -23.00 -17.69
C LEU A 66 0.82 -23.30 -18.90
N ASN A 67 0.64 -24.49 -19.49
CA ASN A 67 1.39 -24.97 -20.67
C ASN A 67 2.92 -24.98 -20.50
N ALA A 68 3.36 -25.10 -19.24
CA ALA A 68 4.77 -25.12 -18.87
C ALA A 68 5.35 -26.54 -18.79
N TYR A 69 4.49 -27.57 -18.86
CA TYR A 69 4.85 -28.96 -18.70
C TYR A 69 4.89 -29.67 -20.07
N ASP A 70 6.01 -30.32 -20.34
CA ASP A 70 6.20 -31.17 -21.51
C ASP A 70 5.76 -32.61 -21.15
N GLN A 71 4.67 -33.06 -21.74
CA GLN A 71 4.08 -34.37 -21.46
C GLN A 71 4.92 -35.54 -21.99
N GLU A 72 5.63 -35.35 -23.13
CA GLU A 72 6.50 -36.36 -23.69
C GLU A 72 7.76 -36.54 -22.87
N ALA A 73 8.40 -35.43 -22.49
CA ALA A 73 9.58 -35.41 -21.65
C ALA A 73 9.26 -35.60 -20.15
N ARG A 74 7.97 -35.55 -19.75
CA ARG A 74 7.48 -35.65 -18.37
C ARG A 74 8.17 -34.68 -17.42
N LYS A 75 8.39 -33.43 -17.86
CA LYS A 75 9.07 -32.40 -17.08
C LYS A 75 8.57 -31.00 -17.44
N PHE A 76 8.73 -30.07 -16.52
CA PHE A 76 8.60 -28.65 -16.84
C PHE A 76 9.74 -28.22 -17.75
N THR A 77 9.44 -27.38 -18.74
CA THR A 77 10.43 -26.93 -19.74
C THR A 77 11.58 -26.15 -19.09
N ASP A 78 12.77 -26.26 -19.62
CA ASP A 78 13.94 -25.58 -19.06
C ASP A 78 13.81 -24.05 -19.20
N GLN A 79 13.12 -23.58 -20.25
CA GLN A 79 12.80 -22.16 -20.42
C GLN A 79 12.03 -21.59 -19.22
N VAL A 80 11.06 -22.35 -18.70
CA VAL A 80 10.27 -21.94 -17.53
C VAL A 80 11.14 -21.83 -16.29
N LYS A 81 11.96 -22.84 -16.03
CA LYS A 81 12.84 -22.88 -14.87
C LYS A 81 13.85 -21.72 -14.87
N GLU A 82 14.34 -21.34 -16.04
CA GLU A 82 15.27 -20.21 -16.20
C GLU A 82 14.55 -18.86 -15.99
N THR A 83 13.34 -18.73 -16.53
CA THR A 83 12.56 -17.49 -16.44
C THR A 83 11.97 -17.27 -15.06
N LEU A 84 11.39 -18.33 -14.44
CA LEU A 84 10.69 -18.23 -13.16
C LEU A 84 11.61 -18.63 -11.98
N LYS A 85 12.80 -18.09 -11.94
CA LYS A 85 13.76 -18.31 -10.86
C LYS A 85 13.46 -17.41 -9.65
N PRO A 86 13.45 -17.92 -8.40
CA PRO A 86 13.44 -17.08 -7.23
C PRO A 86 14.58 -16.04 -7.28
N GLY A 87 14.24 -14.78 -6.97
CA GLY A 87 15.13 -13.63 -7.08
C GLY A 87 15.02 -12.85 -8.39
N ASN A 88 14.46 -13.42 -9.47
CA ASN A 88 14.26 -12.69 -10.72
C ASN A 88 13.25 -11.53 -10.54
N MET A 89 13.57 -10.41 -11.16
CA MET A 89 12.74 -9.20 -11.08
C MET A 89 11.45 -9.33 -11.87
N VAL A 90 10.33 -8.89 -11.26
CA VAL A 90 9.00 -8.93 -11.86
C VAL A 90 8.40 -7.55 -11.89
N THR A 91 7.82 -7.19 -13.04
CA THR A 91 6.98 -5.99 -13.20
C THR A 91 5.60 -6.42 -13.70
N ALA A 92 4.54 -5.88 -13.09
CA ALA A 92 3.18 -6.13 -13.54
C ALA A 92 2.42 -4.82 -13.82
N LYS A 93 1.64 -4.86 -14.90
CA LYS A 93 0.76 -3.78 -15.35
C LYS A 93 -0.65 -4.34 -15.47
N PHE A 94 -1.64 -3.55 -15.08
CA PHE A 94 -3.07 -3.90 -15.08
C PHE A 94 -3.86 -2.83 -15.82
N GLY A 95 -4.96 -3.22 -16.45
CA GLY A 95 -5.84 -2.29 -17.15
C GLY A 95 -6.77 -2.95 -18.13
N TYR A 96 -6.98 -2.30 -19.28
CA TYR A 96 -7.91 -2.72 -20.31
C TYR A 96 -7.34 -2.44 -21.71
N ALA A 97 -7.58 -3.37 -22.66
CA ALA A 97 -7.36 -3.18 -24.10
C ALA A 97 -6.06 -2.42 -24.47
N GLY A 98 -4.95 -2.74 -23.82
CA GLY A 98 -3.65 -2.13 -24.07
C GLY A 98 -3.39 -0.82 -23.28
N ASN A 99 -4.38 -0.29 -22.59
CA ASN A 99 -4.19 0.83 -21.64
C ASN A 99 -3.81 0.26 -20.27
N LEU A 100 -2.53 -0.04 -20.09
CA LEU A 100 -2.02 -0.72 -18.92
C LEU A 100 -1.21 0.22 -18.01
N ILE A 101 -1.50 0.17 -16.72
CA ILE A 101 -0.81 0.94 -15.69
C ILE A 101 0.09 0.02 -14.88
N LYS A 102 1.37 0.39 -14.71
CA LYS A 102 2.29 -0.33 -13.84
C LYS A 102 1.85 -0.16 -12.38
N LEU A 103 1.55 -1.29 -11.72
CA LEU A 103 1.15 -1.31 -10.31
C LEU A 103 2.15 -2.04 -9.43
N PHE A 104 2.94 -2.95 -9.99
CA PHE A 104 3.86 -3.77 -9.22
C PHE A 104 5.27 -3.77 -9.81
N CYS A 105 6.26 -3.80 -8.94
CA CYS A 105 7.65 -4.11 -9.24
C CYS A 105 8.27 -4.75 -7.99
N GLY A 106 8.81 -5.92 -8.16
CA GLY A 106 9.39 -6.72 -7.08
C GLY A 106 10.21 -7.87 -7.63
N TYR A 107 10.32 -8.94 -6.88
CA TYR A 107 11.07 -10.14 -7.27
C TYR A 107 10.28 -11.41 -6.97
N ILE A 108 10.57 -12.48 -7.69
CA ILE A 108 9.98 -13.79 -7.44
C ILE A 108 10.49 -14.28 -6.08
N HIS A 109 9.58 -14.46 -5.14
CA HIS A 109 9.86 -14.98 -3.81
C HIS A 109 9.82 -16.50 -3.79
N SER A 110 8.78 -17.08 -4.41
CA SER A 110 8.62 -18.53 -4.47
C SER A 110 7.98 -18.98 -5.77
N VAL A 111 8.32 -20.21 -6.17
CA VAL A 111 7.75 -20.90 -7.32
C VAL A 111 7.33 -22.29 -6.83
N ASN A 112 6.05 -22.59 -6.96
CA ASN A 112 5.48 -23.88 -6.59
C ASN A 112 5.15 -24.68 -7.86
N TYR A 113 5.69 -25.90 -7.97
CA TYR A 113 5.44 -26.81 -9.09
C TYR A 113 4.40 -27.82 -8.67
N GLU A 114 3.22 -27.74 -9.26
CA GLU A 114 2.09 -28.60 -8.94
C GLU A 114 1.95 -29.70 -9.98
N TYR A 115 2.00 -30.96 -9.54
CA TYR A 115 1.84 -32.16 -10.35
C TYR A 115 0.45 -32.75 -10.08
N ASN A 116 -0.51 -32.32 -10.86
CA ASN A 116 -1.89 -32.79 -10.85
C ASN A 116 -2.28 -33.24 -12.27
N GLU A 117 -3.56 -33.40 -12.57
CA GLU A 117 -4.05 -33.76 -13.91
C GLU A 117 -3.59 -32.77 -14.99
N THR A 118 -3.48 -31.49 -14.64
CA THR A 118 -2.92 -30.46 -15.49
C THR A 118 -1.78 -29.77 -14.72
N PRO A 119 -0.52 -30.21 -14.92
CA PRO A 119 0.59 -29.65 -14.17
C PRO A 119 0.72 -28.14 -14.37
N THR A 120 0.81 -27.40 -13.27
CA THR A 120 0.83 -25.93 -13.24
C THR A 120 2.00 -25.43 -12.41
N ILE A 121 2.34 -24.16 -12.59
CA ILE A 121 3.33 -23.46 -11.77
C ILE A 121 2.67 -22.26 -11.14
N ALA A 122 2.58 -22.23 -9.84
CA ALA A 122 2.14 -21.06 -9.09
C ALA A 122 3.34 -20.20 -8.70
N VAL A 123 3.33 -18.93 -9.08
CA VAL A 123 4.42 -17.97 -8.80
C VAL A 123 3.93 -16.93 -7.81
N THR A 124 4.73 -16.70 -6.78
CA THR A 124 4.53 -15.59 -5.84
C THR A 124 5.71 -14.65 -5.92
N ALA A 125 5.45 -13.39 -6.27
CA ALA A 125 6.42 -12.30 -6.22
C ALA A 125 6.04 -11.31 -5.13
N VAL A 126 7.04 -10.68 -4.52
CA VAL A 126 6.86 -9.67 -3.45
C VAL A 126 7.67 -8.43 -3.77
N ASP A 127 7.23 -7.28 -3.23
CA ASP A 127 7.96 -6.03 -3.41
C ASP A 127 9.14 -5.88 -2.43
N MET A 128 9.84 -4.76 -2.50
CA MET A 128 11.03 -4.52 -1.68
C MET A 128 10.73 -4.40 -0.17
N VAL A 129 9.48 -4.16 0.23
CA VAL A 129 9.12 -4.09 1.66
C VAL A 129 9.44 -5.42 2.34
N ARG A 130 9.29 -6.55 1.63
CA ARG A 130 9.66 -7.86 2.17
C ARG A 130 11.17 -7.93 2.51
N LEU A 131 12.04 -7.44 1.62
CA LEU A 131 13.47 -7.38 1.90
C LEU A 131 13.77 -6.44 3.08
N MET A 132 13.05 -5.32 3.18
CA MET A 132 13.21 -4.39 4.30
C MET A 132 12.78 -5.01 5.64
N GLN A 133 11.81 -5.93 5.63
CA GLN A 133 11.37 -6.67 6.82
C GLN A 133 12.41 -7.70 7.26
N ASP A 134 13.10 -8.32 6.31
CA ASP A 134 14.10 -9.36 6.55
C ASP A 134 15.50 -8.78 6.86
N ASN A 135 15.74 -7.51 6.56
CA ASN A 135 17.03 -6.84 6.72
C ASN A 135 17.11 -6.14 8.08
N GLU A 136 17.94 -6.65 8.99
CA GLU A 136 18.19 -6.07 10.31
C GLU A 136 19.58 -5.45 10.36
N GLU A 137 19.66 -4.17 10.77
CA GLU A 137 20.93 -3.46 11.03
C GLU A 137 20.89 -2.77 12.39
N ASP A 138 20.76 -3.55 13.44
CA ASP A 138 20.77 -3.03 14.79
C ASP A 138 22.06 -2.29 15.13
N GLY A 139 21.89 -1.13 15.77
CA GLY A 139 22.99 -0.30 16.26
C GLY A 139 23.65 0.59 15.21
N ARG A 140 23.18 0.61 13.95
CA ARG A 140 23.67 1.58 12.97
C ARG A 140 23.28 2.99 13.38
N ILE A 141 24.30 3.85 13.52
CA ILE A 141 24.12 5.23 13.94
C ILE A 141 24.19 6.16 12.72
N TYR A 142 23.20 7.04 12.62
CA TYR A 142 23.15 8.13 11.66
C TYR A 142 23.38 9.45 12.38
N THR A 143 24.38 10.23 11.96
CA THR A 143 24.73 11.52 12.55
C THR A 143 24.71 12.63 11.52
N GLY A 144 24.32 13.83 11.93
CA GLY A 144 24.35 15.03 11.07
C GLY A 144 23.37 14.97 9.90
N LYS A 145 22.26 14.26 10.03
CA LYS A 145 21.28 14.06 8.96
C LYS A 145 19.88 14.33 9.46
N SER A 146 19.02 14.91 8.60
CA SER A 146 17.58 14.95 8.80
C SER A 146 16.97 13.54 8.68
N TYR A 147 15.78 13.31 9.23
CA TYR A 147 15.08 12.03 9.10
C TYR A 147 14.83 11.64 7.65
N THR A 148 14.56 12.61 6.78
CA THR A 148 14.43 12.38 5.32
C THR A 148 15.74 11.87 4.71
N GLU A 149 16.91 12.43 5.10
CA GLU A 149 18.20 11.94 4.62
C GLU A 149 18.56 10.57 5.18
N VAL A 150 18.15 10.27 6.44
CA VAL A 150 18.26 8.93 7.02
C VAL A 150 17.42 7.94 6.23
N PHE A 151 16.16 8.28 5.93
CA PHE A 151 15.30 7.46 5.07
C PHE A 151 15.95 7.18 3.70
N GLN A 152 16.46 8.23 3.02
CA GLN A 152 17.15 8.07 1.75
C GLN A 152 18.40 7.17 1.86
N ALA A 153 19.12 7.23 2.99
CA ALA A 153 20.28 6.38 3.22
C ALA A 153 19.89 4.91 3.42
N VAL A 154 18.77 4.63 4.10
CA VAL A 154 18.20 3.27 4.18
C VAL A 154 17.81 2.78 2.80
N MET A 155 17.08 3.59 2.03
CA MET A 155 16.59 3.22 0.70
C MET A 155 17.69 2.95 -0.33
N LYS A 156 18.87 3.50 -0.17
CA LYS A 156 20.03 3.20 -1.05
C LYS A 156 20.42 1.71 -1.09
N ARG A 157 20.10 0.96 -0.03
CA ARG A 157 20.34 -0.49 0.02
C ARG A 157 19.51 -1.26 -1.00
N TYR A 158 18.36 -0.69 -1.37
CA TYR A 158 17.36 -1.29 -2.27
C TYR A 158 17.39 -0.70 -3.67
N SER A 159 18.53 -0.08 -4.07
CA SER A 159 18.68 0.64 -5.34
C SER A 159 18.50 -0.23 -6.58
N SER A 160 18.68 -1.55 -6.48
CA SER A 160 18.42 -2.51 -7.56
C SER A 160 16.92 -2.60 -7.92
N ILE A 161 16.03 -2.43 -6.92
CA ILE A 161 14.56 -2.48 -7.11
C ILE A 161 13.98 -1.06 -7.18
N CYS A 162 14.48 -0.16 -6.33
CA CYS A 162 14.03 1.23 -6.23
C CYS A 162 15.21 2.18 -6.44
N PRO A 163 15.52 2.56 -7.68
CA PRO A 163 16.55 3.54 -7.96
C PRO A 163 16.27 4.89 -7.28
N SER A 164 17.31 5.67 -6.99
CA SER A 164 17.18 6.96 -6.27
C SER A 164 16.18 7.94 -6.88
N LYS A 165 15.98 7.93 -8.20
CA LYS A 165 14.94 8.72 -8.90
C LYS A 165 13.51 8.35 -8.54
N ASP A 166 13.30 7.13 -8.05
CA ASP A 166 12.02 6.57 -7.68
C ASP A 166 11.73 6.67 -6.17
N ILE A 167 12.65 7.25 -5.40
CA ILE A 167 12.44 7.64 -4.01
C ILE A 167 11.76 9.00 -3.99
N LYS A 168 10.53 9.05 -3.44
CA LYS A 168 9.70 10.26 -3.37
C LYS A 168 9.60 10.70 -1.92
N THR A 169 10.18 11.87 -1.64
CA THR A 169 10.16 12.47 -0.30
C THR A 169 9.64 13.90 -0.37
N ASP A 170 8.96 14.33 0.68
CA ASP A 170 8.70 15.74 0.90
C ASP A 170 9.89 16.41 1.59
N SER A 171 9.94 17.74 1.55
CA SER A 171 10.93 18.50 2.31
C SER A 171 10.81 18.18 3.80
N PRO A 172 11.93 18.18 4.57
CA PRO A 172 11.88 17.98 6.02
C PRO A 172 10.85 18.90 6.67
N ALA A 173 10.12 18.37 7.67
CA ALA A 173 9.06 19.12 8.35
C ALA A 173 9.61 20.30 9.19
N ALA A 174 10.85 20.18 9.64
CA ALA A 174 11.58 21.25 10.33
C ALA A 174 13.07 21.21 9.94
N ALA A 175 13.70 22.36 9.81
CA ALA A 175 15.15 22.49 9.74
C ALA A 175 15.67 22.33 11.18
N GLY A 176 16.02 21.10 11.57
CA GLY A 176 16.55 20.80 12.89
C GLY A 176 18.06 20.68 12.89
N GLU A 177 18.64 20.73 14.09
CA GLU A 177 20.07 20.44 14.33
C GLU A 177 20.44 19.03 13.89
N PRO A 178 21.74 18.75 13.64
CA PRO A 178 22.21 17.43 13.27
C PRO A 178 21.75 16.37 14.30
N LEU A 179 20.89 15.48 13.86
CA LEU A 179 20.35 14.42 14.71
C LEU A 179 21.38 13.27 14.84
N GLN A 180 21.38 12.64 15.98
CA GLN A 180 21.99 11.33 16.17
C GLN A 180 20.86 10.31 16.43
N ILE A 181 20.66 9.39 15.48
CA ILE A 181 19.63 8.36 15.61
C ILE A 181 20.22 6.98 15.35
N ALA A 182 19.93 6.04 16.26
CA ALA A 182 20.32 4.64 16.13
C ALA A 182 19.19 3.81 15.55
N GLN A 183 19.48 3.03 14.53
CA GLN A 183 18.56 2.07 13.98
C GLN A 183 18.35 0.91 14.95
N LYS A 184 17.09 0.50 15.13
CA LYS A 184 16.70 -0.69 15.87
C LYS A 184 15.75 -1.52 15.04
N GLY A 185 15.95 -2.84 15.05
CA GLY A 185 15.16 -3.79 14.31
C GLY A 185 15.38 -3.72 12.79
N SER A 186 14.43 -4.26 12.05
CA SER A 186 14.50 -4.30 10.59
C SER A 186 14.43 -2.90 9.96
N ASP A 187 14.92 -2.79 8.72
CA ASP A 187 14.82 -1.55 7.96
C ASP A 187 13.38 -1.06 7.84
N TYR A 188 12.43 -1.99 7.67
CA TYR A 188 11.00 -1.66 7.62
C TYR A 188 10.50 -1.08 8.95
N THR A 189 10.75 -1.77 10.05
CA THR A 189 10.36 -1.33 11.40
C THR A 189 10.98 0.03 11.72
N PHE A 190 12.27 0.20 11.41
CA PHE A 190 12.93 1.49 11.63
C PHE A 190 12.31 2.62 10.82
N VAL A 191 12.01 2.42 9.55
CA VAL A 191 11.35 3.43 8.72
C VAL A 191 9.92 3.68 9.19
N LYS A 192 9.13 2.61 9.39
CA LYS A 192 7.69 2.73 9.66
C LYS A 192 7.41 3.23 11.08
N ASP A 193 8.04 2.63 12.09
CA ASP A 193 7.71 2.90 13.49
C ASP A 193 8.55 4.04 14.08
N THR A 194 9.72 4.33 13.49
CA THR A 194 10.59 5.39 14.00
C THR A 194 10.56 6.62 13.11
N LEU A 195 11.02 6.54 11.85
CA LEU A 195 11.16 7.72 11.00
C LEU A 195 9.80 8.33 10.64
N CYS A 196 8.80 7.50 10.27
CA CYS A 196 7.46 7.97 9.95
C CYS A 196 6.77 8.63 11.15
N ARG A 197 7.00 8.12 12.36
CA ARG A 197 6.44 8.70 13.58
C ARG A 197 7.10 10.04 13.91
N LEU A 198 8.44 10.11 13.86
CA LEU A 198 9.19 11.31 14.20
C LEU A 198 8.95 12.46 13.21
N GLU A 199 8.83 12.15 11.91
CA GLU A 199 8.65 13.15 10.84
C GLU A 199 7.17 13.35 10.48
N CYS A 200 6.23 12.61 11.12
CA CYS A 200 4.79 12.60 10.78
C CYS A 200 4.53 12.29 9.30
N ARG A 201 5.33 11.40 8.73
CA ARG A 201 5.23 10.94 7.34
C ARG A 201 4.54 9.58 7.26
N ASP A 202 4.11 9.25 6.06
CA ASP A 202 3.68 7.90 5.71
C ASP A 202 4.69 7.27 4.76
N PHE A 203 4.95 6.00 4.98
CA PHE A 203 5.80 5.19 4.12
C PHE A 203 5.00 4.06 3.48
N PHE A 204 5.12 3.93 2.17
CA PHE A 204 4.61 2.80 1.41
C PHE A 204 5.35 2.69 0.07
N VAL A 205 5.19 1.53 -0.57
CA VAL A 205 5.80 1.20 -1.86
C VAL A 205 4.70 0.99 -2.89
N LEU A 206 4.83 1.61 -4.05
CA LEU A 206 3.91 1.44 -5.16
C LEU A 206 4.66 1.42 -6.49
N ALA A 207 4.43 0.39 -7.30
CA ALA A 207 5.03 0.25 -8.63
C ALA A 207 6.57 0.33 -8.67
N GLY A 208 7.24 -0.06 -7.57
CA GLY A 208 8.69 0.03 -7.40
C GLY A 208 9.20 1.40 -6.97
N LYS A 209 8.31 2.31 -6.61
CA LYS A 209 8.64 3.62 -6.03
C LYS A 209 8.40 3.61 -4.53
N ALA A 210 9.32 4.19 -3.78
CA ALA A 210 9.21 4.40 -2.34
C ALA A 210 8.70 5.81 -2.06
N TYR A 211 7.65 5.91 -1.26
CA TYR A 211 7.05 7.18 -0.86
C TYR A 211 7.27 7.40 0.63
N PHE A 212 7.86 8.54 0.99
CA PHE A 212 7.99 9.04 2.36
C PHE A 212 7.45 10.46 2.36
N ILE A 213 6.15 10.58 2.50
CA ILE A 213 5.39 11.79 2.19
C ILE A 213 4.43 12.18 3.30
N ASP A 214 4.03 13.45 3.31
CA ASP A 214 3.03 13.96 4.23
C ASP A 214 1.65 13.33 3.97
N ALA A 215 1.00 12.85 5.02
CA ALA A 215 -0.37 12.36 5.00
C ALA A 215 -1.37 13.39 4.40
N ALA A 216 -1.09 14.68 4.50
CA ALA A 216 -1.92 15.74 3.92
C ALA A 216 -2.07 15.63 2.39
N ARG A 217 -1.13 15.00 1.68
CA ARG A 217 -1.22 14.77 0.22
C ARG A 217 -2.31 13.77 -0.16
N LYS A 218 -2.76 12.94 0.77
CA LYS A 218 -3.76 11.89 0.57
C LYS A 218 -5.21 12.40 0.50
N LYS A 219 -5.48 13.67 0.83
CA LYS A 219 -6.84 14.20 1.05
C LYS A 219 -7.75 14.21 -0.18
N LYS A 220 -7.20 14.19 -1.40
CA LYS A 220 -8.01 14.13 -2.61
C LYS A 220 -8.40 12.69 -2.94
N SER A 221 -9.69 12.47 -3.14
CA SER A 221 -10.20 11.18 -3.62
C SER A 221 -9.62 10.85 -5.00
N VAL A 222 -9.18 9.61 -5.18
CA VAL A 222 -8.69 9.12 -6.49
C VAL A 222 -9.84 9.01 -7.47
N VAL A 223 -10.98 8.49 -7.01
CA VAL A 223 -12.21 8.31 -7.80
C VAL A 223 -13.40 8.27 -6.86
N SER A 224 -14.60 8.60 -7.38
CA SER A 224 -15.87 8.46 -6.68
C SER A 224 -16.64 7.28 -7.25
N LEU A 225 -16.95 6.29 -6.41
CA LEU A 225 -17.72 5.10 -6.78
C LEU A 225 -19.15 5.20 -6.25
N GLU A 226 -20.10 4.70 -7.04
CA GLU A 226 -21.53 4.68 -6.69
C GLU A 226 -22.02 3.25 -6.52
N TRP A 227 -22.79 3.03 -5.46
CA TRP A 227 -23.52 1.77 -5.27
C TRP A 227 -24.54 1.56 -6.39
N GLY A 228 -24.63 0.32 -6.87
CA GLY A 228 -25.53 -0.03 -7.98
C GLY A 228 -25.02 0.33 -9.38
N ARG A 229 -23.85 0.98 -9.51
CA ARG A 229 -23.22 1.28 -10.79
C ARG A 229 -21.79 0.72 -10.88
N ASP A 230 -20.95 1.08 -9.94
CA ASP A 230 -19.51 0.77 -9.94
C ASP A 230 -19.16 -0.27 -8.87
N ILE A 231 -19.85 -0.22 -7.72
CA ILE A 231 -19.65 -1.09 -6.57
C ILE A 231 -20.50 -2.35 -6.73
N LEU A 232 -19.86 -3.51 -6.68
CA LEU A 232 -20.48 -4.83 -6.80
C LEU A 232 -20.93 -5.38 -5.43
N SER A 233 -20.11 -5.15 -4.41
CA SER A 233 -20.43 -5.48 -3.02
C SER A 233 -19.78 -4.48 -2.08
N PHE A 234 -20.44 -4.24 -0.94
CA PHE A 234 -19.93 -3.31 0.06
C PHE A 234 -20.37 -3.74 1.46
N SER A 235 -19.45 -3.68 2.40
CA SER A 235 -19.69 -3.92 3.82
C SER A 235 -19.06 -2.80 4.63
N CYS A 236 -19.74 -2.35 5.67
CA CYS A 236 -19.24 -1.30 6.53
C CYS A 236 -19.50 -1.66 7.99
N GLU A 237 -18.45 -1.59 8.79
CA GLU A 237 -18.47 -1.84 10.22
C GLU A 237 -18.21 -0.53 10.96
N ARG A 238 -18.98 -0.30 11.99
CA ARG A 238 -18.83 0.86 12.87
C ARG A 238 -18.35 0.43 14.23
N ASN A 239 -17.15 0.87 14.59
CA ASN A 239 -16.48 0.49 15.82
C ASN A 239 -16.56 1.60 16.87
N TYR A 240 -16.53 1.22 18.14
CA TYR A 240 -16.26 2.14 19.20
C TYR A 240 -14.77 2.56 19.15
N VAL A 241 -14.51 3.84 19.24
CA VAL A 241 -13.17 4.39 19.39
C VAL A 241 -13.08 5.25 20.64
N TYR A 242 -11.87 5.47 21.14
CA TYR A 242 -11.64 6.27 22.34
C TYR A 242 -12.03 7.73 22.11
N GLU A 243 -12.76 8.31 23.03
CA GLU A 243 -13.18 9.72 22.96
C GLU A 243 -12.08 10.67 23.47
N LYS A 244 -11.14 10.14 24.26
CA LYS A 244 -10.02 10.92 24.80
C LYS A 244 -8.69 10.22 24.58
N LEU A 245 -7.71 10.98 24.12
CA LEU A 245 -6.32 10.58 24.12
C LEU A 245 -5.59 11.30 25.26
N ARG A 246 -4.94 10.54 26.12
CA ARG A 246 -3.95 11.07 27.05
C ARG A 246 -2.58 10.97 26.41
N VAL A 247 -2.04 12.11 26.02
CA VAL A 247 -0.73 12.19 25.39
C VAL A 247 0.32 12.43 26.46
N GLN A 248 1.27 11.52 26.55
CA GLN A 248 2.46 11.66 27.39
C GLN A 248 3.60 12.18 26.52
N MET A 249 4.05 13.38 26.80
CA MET A 249 5.22 13.97 26.16
C MET A 249 6.45 13.73 27.07
N VAL A 250 7.48 13.12 26.49
CA VAL A 250 8.75 12.88 27.18
C VAL A 250 9.77 13.86 26.62
N ASP A 251 10.34 14.71 27.48
CA ASP A 251 11.42 15.61 27.12
C ASP A 251 12.80 14.94 27.28
N GLU A 252 13.86 15.62 26.81
CA GLU A 252 15.27 15.17 26.91
C GLU A 252 15.70 14.83 28.35
N ASN A 253 15.10 15.48 29.36
CA ASN A 253 15.36 15.23 30.77
C ASN A 253 14.48 14.11 31.35
N ARG A 254 13.78 13.33 30.50
CA ARG A 254 12.82 12.29 30.89
C ARG A 254 11.68 12.79 31.81
N LYS A 255 11.39 14.07 31.79
CA LYS A 255 10.22 14.62 32.45
C LYS A 255 8.99 14.34 31.60
N THR A 256 8.05 13.64 32.20
CA THR A 256 6.79 13.30 31.52
C THR A 256 5.76 14.38 31.76
N LYS A 257 5.26 14.99 30.72
CA LYS A 257 4.12 15.92 30.79
C LYS A 257 2.91 15.20 30.13
N SER A 258 1.84 15.09 30.90
CA SER A 258 0.58 14.50 30.39
C SER A 258 -0.37 15.61 29.97
N LEU A 259 -0.93 15.46 28.76
CA LEU A 259 -1.98 16.31 28.21
C LEU A 259 -3.13 15.44 27.75
N GLU A 260 -4.34 15.77 28.16
CA GLU A 260 -5.54 15.11 27.65
C GLU A 260 -6.08 15.88 26.43
N LYS A 261 -6.30 15.18 25.33
CA LYS A 261 -6.92 15.70 24.11
C LYS A 261 -8.24 14.98 23.89
N GLU A 262 -9.31 15.76 23.80
CA GLU A 262 -10.62 15.23 23.45
C GLU A 262 -10.68 15.00 21.92
N ILE A 263 -11.18 13.84 21.51
CA ILE A 263 -11.41 13.51 20.10
C ILE A 263 -12.81 13.99 19.77
N THR A 264 -12.89 15.06 18.98
CA THR A 264 -14.16 15.58 18.50
C THR A 264 -14.50 14.93 17.17
N PHE A 265 -15.67 14.30 17.10
CA PHE A 265 -16.21 13.74 15.86
C PHE A 265 -17.13 14.75 15.22
N GLU A 266 -16.79 15.24 14.03
CA GLU A 266 -17.60 16.25 13.33
C GLU A 266 -18.83 15.63 12.65
N GLY A 267 -20.00 16.06 13.09
CA GLY A 267 -21.24 16.20 12.32
C GLY A 267 -22.05 14.97 11.95
N LYS A 268 -21.50 13.79 11.82
CA LYS A 268 -22.25 12.61 11.32
C LYS A 268 -22.55 11.55 12.39
N HIS A 269 -21.97 11.65 13.56
CA HIS A 269 -22.04 10.56 14.56
C HIS A 269 -22.89 10.97 15.75
N GLN A 270 -23.81 10.06 16.12
CA GLN A 270 -24.66 10.27 17.29
C GLN A 270 -23.80 10.37 18.55
N LYS A 271 -24.29 11.20 19.50
CA LYS A 271 -23.69 11.31 20.82
C LYS A 271 -23.57 9.92 21.45
N ARG A 272 -22.39 9.52 21.83
CA ARG A 272 -22.15 8.22 22.44
C ARG A 272 -22.72 8.18 23.84
N VAL A 273 -23.37 7.09 24.17
CA VAL A 273 -23.93 6.84 25.50
C VAL A 273 -23.16 5.69 26.10
N ILE A 274 -21.94 5.96 26.56
CA ILE A 274 -21.17 5.01 27.35
C ILE A 274 -20.99 5.58 28.76
N PRO A 275 -21.24 4.77 29.81
CA PRO A 275 -21.15 5.24 31.19
C PRO A 275 -19.75 5.73 31.63
N SER A 276 -18.70 5.28 30.93
CA SER A 276 -17.31 5.69 31.21
C SER A 276 -16.54 5.71 29.90
N PRO A 277 -16.29 6.89 29.31
CA PRO A 277 -15.50 6.98 28.08
C PRO A 277 -14.09 6.47 28.32
N GLY A 278 -13.59 5.61 27.44
CA GLY A 278 -12.24 5.09 27.49
C GLY A 278 -11.21 6.17 27.18
N ILE A 279 -10.07 6.08 27.87
CA ILE A 279 -8.91 6.94 27.63
C ILE A 279 -7.77 6.08 27.07
N LYS A 280 -7.24 6.43 25.90
CA LYS A 280 -6.06 5.80 25.34
C LYS A 280 -4.81 6.61 25.65
N ASN A 281 -3.77 5.96 26.15
CA ASN A 281 -2.46 6.58 26.37
C ASN A 281 -1.63 6.50 25.08
N VAL A 282 -1.05 7.64 24.66
CA VAL A 282 -0.14 7.76 23.53
C VAL A 282 1.12 8.47 23.99
N THR A 283 2.28 7.89 23.73
CA THR A 283 3.57 8.52 24.05
C THR A 283 4.11 9.25 22.82
N ILE A 284 4.48 10.50 23.00
CA ILE A 284 5.08 11.36 21.97
C ILE A 284 6.46 11.80 22.45
N ASP A 285 7.48 11.56 21.61
CA ASP A 285 8.82 12.08 21.82
C ASP A 285 8.88 13.49 21.21
N SER A 286 8.90 14.52 22.05
CA SER A 286 8.87 15.90 21.55
C SER A 286 10.25 16.46 21.20
N GLU A 287 11.34 15.84 21.68
CA GLU A 287 12.73 16.35 21.51
C GLU A 287 12.85 17.90 21.63
N GLY A 288 12.02 18.51 22.49
CA GLY A 288 11.98 19.96 22.66
C GLY A 288 11.24 20.76 21.59
N ASP A 289 10.78 20.13 20.49
CA ASP A 289 10.09 20.81 19.38
C ASP A 289 8.55 20.75 19.54
N ALA A 290 7.97 21.89 19.92
CA ALA A 290 6.52 22.01 20.14
C ALA A 290 5.68 21.84 18.85
N GLU A 291 6.21 22.24 17.69
CA GLU A 291 5.50 22.10 16.41
C GLU A 291 5.43 20.63 16.01
N ARG A 292 6.54 19.91 16.14
CA ARG A 292 6.60 18.47 15.89
C ARG A 292 5.69 17.69 16.83
N ALA A 293 5.67 18.03 18.11
CA ALA A 293 4.77 17.43 19.10
C ALA A 293 3.29 17.65 18.72
N ALA A 294 2.93 18.84 18.24
CA ALA A 294 1.58 19.14 17.79
C ALA A 294 1.19 18.31 16.56
N LEU A 295 2.10 18.11 15.60
CA LEU A 295 1.88 17.28 14.41
C LEU A 295 1.70 15.79 14.80
N GLN A 296 2.54 15.27 15.70
CA GLN A 296 2.43 13.89 16.20
C GLN A 296 1.10 13.67 16.93
N MET A 297 0.68 14.65 17.75
CA MET A 297 -0.61 14.59 18.44
C MET A 297 -1.77 14.57 17.44
N LYS A 298 -1.73 15.44 16.43
CA LYS A 298 -2.75 15.47 15.38
C LYS A 298 -2.83 14.13 14.65
N LYS A 299 -1.68 13.57 14.25
CA LYS A 299 -1.61 12.25 13.58
C LYS A 299 -2.23 11.16 14.46
N ALA A 300 -1.90 11.11 15.75
CA ALA A 300 -2.46 10.13 16.68
C ALA A 300 -4.00 10.26 16.83
N VAL A 301 -4.52 11.49 16.81
CA VAL A 301 -5.98 11.73 16.82
C VAL A 301 -6.62 11.26 15.53
N ASP A 302 -6.02 11.57 14.37
CA ASP A 302 -6.53 11.18 13.06
C ASP A 302 -6.51 9.66 12.89
N GLU A 303 -5.45 8.98 13.32
CA GLU A 303 -5.35 7.51 13.33
C GLU A 303 -6.42 6.85 14.22
N GLU A 304 -6.74 7.44 15.36
CA GLU A 304 -7.79 6.91 16.24
C GLU A 304 -9.18 7.10 15.62
N LYS A 305 -9.43 8.25 14.99
CA LYS A 305 -10.69 8.50 14.26
C LYS A 305 -10.90 7.51 13.12
N GLN A 306 -9.85 7.21 12.36
CA GLN A 306 -9.92 6.28 11.22
C GLN A 306 -10.35 4.85 11.61
N LYS A 307 -10.28 4.50 12.89
CA LYS A 307 -10.73 3.19 13.39
C LYS A 307 -12.24 3.11 13.57
N GLU A 308 -12.94 4.26 13.63
CA GLU A 308 -14.39 4.26 13.87
C GLU A 308 -15.16 3.58 12.75
N VAL A 309 -14.78 3.82 11.51
CA VAL A 309 -15.45 3.25 10.35
C VAL A 309 -14.45 2.41 9.57
N ARG A 310 -14.79 1.14 9.40
CA ARG A 310 -14.05 0.19 8.56
C ARG A 310 -14.98 -0.35 7.49
N CYS A 311 -14.63 -0.14 6.26
CA CYS A 311 -15.43 -0.62 5.15
C CYS A 311 -14.58 -1.51 4.24
N SER A 312 -15.24 -2.47 3.60
CA SER A 312 -14.65 -3.27 2.53
C SER A 312 -15.62 -3.34 1.36
N GLY A 313 -15.11 -3.44 0.15
CA GLY A 313 -15.95 -3.54 -1.01
C GLY A 313 -15.23 -4.11 -2.21
N VAL A 314 -16.02 -4.50 -3.20
CA VAL A 314 -15.56 -4.95 -4.51
C VAL A 314 -16.19 -4.05 -5.56
N CYS A 315 -15.39 -3.56 -6.48
CA CYS A 315 -15.87 -2.81 -7.64
C CYS A 315 -15.32 -3.41 -8.95
N ILE A 316 -15.81 -2.89 -10.07
CA ILE A 316 -15.17 -3.13 -11.36
C ILE A 316 -13.68 -2.79 -11.28
N GLY A 317 -12.85 -3.45 -12.07
CA GLY A 317 -11.40 -3.25 -12.04
C GLY A 317 -11.00 -1.81 -12.40
N ILE A 318 -10.43 -1.10 -11.44
CA ILE A 318 -9.92 0.27 -11.64
C ILE A 318 -8.48 0.30 -11.12
N PRO A 319 -7.48 0.25 -12.00
CA PRO A 319 -6.07 0.15 -11.59
C PRO A 319 -5.56 1.39 -10.87
N GLN A 320 -6.27 2.52 -10.94
CA GLN A 320 -5.91 3.74 -10.23
C GLN A 320 -6.24 3.69 -8.72
N ILE A 321 -7.06 2.73 -8.28
CA ILE A 321 -7.36 2.54 -6.85
C ILE A 321 -6.16 1.85 -6.20
N VAL A 322 -5.40 2.60 -5.41
CA VAL A 322 -4.15 2.15 -4.78
C VAL A 322 -4.09 2.59 -3.31
N PRO A 323 -3.39 1.86 -2.43
CA PRO A 323 -3.23 2.23 -1.03
C PRO A 323 -2.57 3.60 -0.86
N GLY A 324 -2.84 4.23 0.28
CA GLY A 324 -2.30 5.56 0.60
C GLY A 324 -2.98 6.71 -0.13
N ARG A 325 -4.14 6.47 -0.73
CA ARG A 325 -5.03 7.45 -1.37
C ARG A 325 -6.41 7.39 -0.71
N ASN A 326 -7.26 8.34 -1.04
CA ASN A 326 -8.65 8.32 -0.59
C ASN A 326 -9.59 7.87 -1.72
N LEU A 327 -10.66 7.18 -1.34
CA LEU A 327 -11.76 6.76 -2.18
C LEU A 327 -13.06 7.39 -1.69
N THR A 328 -13.87 7.95 -2.58
CA THR A 328 -15.22 8.42 -2.23
C THR A 328 -16.25 7.36 -2.59
N VAL A 329 -17.13 7.03 -1.66
CA VAL A 329 -18.29 6.14 -1.88
C VAL A 329 -19.58 6.91 -1.74
N ARG A 330 -20.53 6.61 -2.62
CA ARG A 330 -21.81 7.33 -2.71
C ARG A 330 -22.98 6.40 -2.97
N LYS A 331 -24.20 6.91 -2.69
CA LYS A 331 -25.49 6.23 -2.92
C LYS A 331 -25.65 4.94 -2.08
N LEU A 332 -24.97 4.90 -0.94
CA LEU A 332 -25.21 3.97 0.13
C LEU A 332 -26.20 4.60 1.13
N ASP A 333 -25.86 4.61 2.39
CA ASP A 333 -26.61 5.33 3.41
C ASP A 333 -25.90 6.64 3.78
N SER A 334 -26.64 7.66 4.18
CA SER A 334 -26.11 9.01 4.45
C SER A 334 -24.97 9.03 5.50
N TRP A 335 -24.95 8.04 6.39
CA TRP A 335 -23.88 7.90 7.39
C TRP A 335 -22.66 7.11 6.88
N ILE A 336 -22.80 6.40 5.74
CA ILE A 336 -21.72 5.66 5.07
C ILE A 336 -21.12 6.51 3.93
N ASP A 337 -21.97 7.29 3.23
CA ASP A 337 -21.50 8.14 2.14
C ASP A 337 -20.39 9.05 2.61
N GLY A 338 -19.21 8.92 2.02
CA GLY A 338 -18.04 9.68 2.47
C GLY A 338 -16.78 9.41 1.68
N THR A 339 -15.70 10.02 2.15
CA THR A 339 -14.36 9.83 1.61
C THR A 339 -13.51 9.15 2.68
N TYR A 340 -12.89 8.04 2.32
CA TYR A 340 -12.16 7.15 3.21
C TYR A 340 -10.75 6.91 2.69
N GLU A 341 -9.81 6.64 3.57
CA GLU A 341 -8.47 6.22 3.19
C GLU A 341 -8.46 4.76 2.71
N ILE A 342 -7.79 4.50 1.60
CA ILE A 342 -7.57 3.15 1.07
C ILE A 342 -6.41 2.53 1.83
N LEU A 343 -6.69 1.49 2.61
CA LEU A 343 -5.71 0.77 3.44
C LEU A 343 -5.04 -0.36 2.68
N SER A 344 -5.85 -1.15 1.99
CA SER A 344 -5.39 -2.25 1.15
C SER A 344 -6.25 -2.38 -0.11
N VAL A 345 -5.67 -2.98 -1.14
CA VAL A 345 -6.34 -3.24 -2.42
C VAL A 345 -5.90 -4.61 -2.95
N GLU A 346 -6.86 -5.36 -3.49
CA GLU A 346 -6.59 -6.55 -4.30
C GLU A 346 -7.11 -6.31 -5.71
N HIS A 347 -6.22 -6.34 -6.70
CA HIS A 347 -6.56 -6.34 -8.12
C HIS A 347 -6.50 -7.77 -8.64
N ARG A 348 -7.62 -8.27 -9.15
CA ARG A 348 -7.72 -9.64 -9.67
C ARG A 348 -8.23 -9.62 -11.11
N ILE A 349 -7.51 -10.29 -12.00
CA ILE A 349 -7.95 -10.58 -13.37
C ILE A 349 -7.94 -12.09 -13.54
N ASP A 350 -9.10 -12.65 -13.85
CA ASP A 350 -9.31 -14.06 -14.12
C ASP A 350 -10.35 -14.25 -15.24
N GLU A 351 -10.92 -15.46 -15.37
CA GLU A 351 -11.97 -15.79 -16.36
C GLU A 351 -13.24 -14.96 -16.17
N ASN A 352 -13.54 -14.49 -14.96
CA ASN A 352 -14.72 -13.68 -14.62
C ASN A 352 -14.51 -12.18 -14.90
N GLY A 353 -13.31 -11.78 -15.29
CA GLY A 353 -13.00 -10.40 -15.63
C GLY A 353 -12.01 -9.74 -14.70
N TYR A 354 -12.09 -8.40 -14.60
CA TYR A 354 -11.23 -7.60 -13.72
C TYR A 354 -12.04 -7.00 -12.60
N THR A 355 -11.65 -7.30 -11.36
CA THR A 355 -12.23 -6.73 -10.15
C THR A 355 -11.16 -6.05 -9.29
N THR A 356 -11.57 -5.03 -8.55
CA THR A 356 -10.77 -4.38 -7.51
C THR A 356 -11.51 -4.51 -6.19
N GLN A 357 -10.94 -5.26 -5.25
CA GLN A 357 -11.38 -5.31 -3.87
C GLN A 357 -10.57 -4.30 -3.06
N PHE A 358 -11.20 -3.59 -2.13
CA PHE A 358 -10.57 -2.57 -1.33
C PHE A 358 -11.01 -2.63 0.13
N GLU A 359 -10.11 -2.22 1.02
CA GLU A 359 -10.40 -1.96 2.44
C GLU A 359 -10.18 -0.49 2.73
N LEU A 360 -11.12 0.11 3.45
CA LEU A 360 -11.17 1.54 3.74
C LEU A 360 -11.20 1.80 5.25
N GLY A 361 -10.56 2.90 5.67
CA GLY A 361 -10.60 3.41 7.04
C GLY A 361 -10.98 4.90 7.05
N GLY A 362 -11.84 5.30 8.03
CA GLY A 362 -12.29 6.68 8.10
C GLY A 362 -13.04 7.05 9.37
#